data_cba0c1800696b73b4dbd7bd6ea9221bc
#
_entry.id   cba0c1800696b73b4dbd7bd6ea9221bc
#
_cell.length_a   1.000
_cell.length_b   1.000
_cell.length_c   1.000
_cell.angle_alpha   90.00
_cell.angle_beta   90.00
_cell.angle_gamma   90.00
#
_symmetry.space_group_name_H-M   'P 1'
#
loop_
_entity.id
_entity.type
_entity.pdbx_description
1 polymer ?
#
loop_
_entity_poly.entity_id
_entity_poly.type
_entity_poly.pdbx_seq_one_letter_code
_entity_poly.pdbx_strand_id
1 'polypeptide(L)'
;MFPETIETDRLRLEAAHPEHVDLDACYRICSSDPGIDEVTEYVTWDTHETKRETLEFLERAREQFEEFEAASYVIRPRDGEEGAGDIAGFGGFEVDWDRKTANLGVWLRKRFWGRGYSAERAAALAEVAFDDLDLEIVAVSHLPDNDQSRRAIEKYVDRLGGRREGHLRNAIEFADGGVHDEVRYTISQAEWRAATE
;
A
#
# COMPACT_ATOMS: atom_id res chain seq x y z
N MET A 1 6.75 15.46 7.56
CA MET A 1 5.50 15.77 6.81
C MET A 1 5.40 14.76 5.68
N PHE A 2 4.21 14.20 5.41
CA PHE A 2 4.09 13.24 4.30
C PHE A 2 4.33 13.96 2.96
N PRO A 3 5.13 13.39 2.04
CA PRO A 3 5.32 13.99 0.72
C PRO A 3 4.05 13.83 -0.13
N GLU A 4 3.63 14.88 -0.82
CA GLU A 4 2.47 14.85 -1.76
C GLU A 4 2.73 13.95 -2.97
N THR A 5 3.98 13.84 -3.39
CA THR A 5 4.41 13.04 -4.53
C THR A 5 5.73 12.35 -4.24
N ILE A 6 5.82 11.07 -4.57
CA ILE A 6 7.04 10.28 -4.51
C ILE A 6 7.30 9.72 -5.91
N GLU A 7 8.49 9.96 -6.45
CA GLU A 7 8.90 9.41 -7.74
C GLU A 7 9.95 8.32 -7.56
N THR A 8 9.77 7.23 -8.27
CA THR A 8 10.73 6.13 -8.37
C THR A 8 11.19 5.97 -9.83
N ASP A 9 11.97 4.97 -10.14
CA ASP A 9 12.40 4.71 -11.53
C ASP A 9 11.21 4.52 -12.47
N ARG A 10 10.17 3.79 -12.05
CA ARG A 10 9.05 3.37 -12.90
C ARG A 10 7.68 3.83 -12.41
N LEU A 11 7.59 4.37 -11.19
CA LEU A 11 6.32 4.76 -10.58
C LEU A 11 6.32 6.22 -10.16
N ARG A 12 5.14 6.79 -10.19
CA ARG A 12 4.78 8.02 -9.51
C ARG A 12 3.64 7.71 -8.53
N LEU A 13 3.87 8.04 -7.26
CA LEU A 13 2.92 7.93 -6.17
C LEU A 13 2.43 9.33 -5.86
N GLU A 14 1.14 9.59 -6.00
CA GLU A 14 0.53 10.90 -5.71
C GLU A 14 -0.46 10.72 -4.57
N ALA A 15 -0.48 11.64 -3.59
CA ALA A 15 -1.43 11.58 -2.48
C ALA A 15 -2.87 11.38 -2.99
N ALA A 16 -3.59 10.44 -2.42
CA ALA A 16 -4.90 10.00 -2.88
C ALA A 16 -6.01 10.97 -2.48
N HIS A 17 -5.88 12.22 -2.93
CA HIS A 17 -6.85 13.29 -2.67
C HIS A 17 -7.87 13.40 -3.81
N PRO A 18 -9.10 13.85 -3.53
CA PRO A 18 -10.11 14.07 -4.59
C PRO A 18 -9.65 15.00 -5.72
N GLU A 19 -8.73 15.92 -5.44
CA GLU A 19 -8.18 16.86 -6.42
C GLU A 19 -7.18 16.18 -7.38
N HIS A 20 -6.54 15.09 -6.97
CA HIS A 20 -5.52 14.38 -7.75
C HIS A 20 -6.07 13.17 -8.51
N VAL A 21 -7.27 12.72 -8.16
CA VAL A 21 -7.85 11.48 -8.67
C VAL A 21 -9.20 11.77 -9.33
N ASP A 22 -9.31 11.44 -10.60
CA ASP A 22 -10.61 11.47 -11.28
C ASP A 22 -11.57 10.47 -10.65
N LEU A 23 -12.65 10.97 -10.05
CA LEU A 23 -13.63 10.19 -9.32
C LEU A 23 -14.27 9.10 -10.18
N ASP A 24 -14.58 9.40 -11.43
CA ASP A 24 -15.25 8.46 -12.34
C ASP A 24 -14.30 7.33 -12.75
N ALA A 25 -13.03 7.64 -12.97
CA ALA A 25 -12.01 6.64 -13.25
C ALA A 25 -11.76 5.75 -12.02
N CYS A 26 -11.63 6.35 -10.83
CA CYS A 26 -11.44 5.62 -9.59
C CYS A 26 -12.63 4.71 -9.28
N TYR A 27 -13.87 5.20 -9.40
CA TYR A 27 -15.07 4.40 -9.21
C TYR A 27 -15.11 3.18 -10.14
N ARG A 28 -14.86 3.36 -11.44
CA ARG A 28 -14.82 2.23 -12.38
C ARG A 28 -13.80 1.17 -11.98
N ILE A 29 -12.64 1.59 -11.46
CA ILE A 29 -11.58 0.70 -11.01
C ILE A 29 -11.99 -0.06 -9.76
N CYS A 30 -12.59 0.60 -8.78
CA CYS A 30 -12.99 -0.02 -7.51
C CYS A 30 -14.29 -0.82 -7.60
N SER A 31 -15.11 -0.61 -8.66
CA SER A 31 -16.43 -1.26 -8.80
C SER A 31 -16.45 -2.39 -9.82
N SER A 32 -15.73 -2.26 -10.94
CA SER A 32 -15.95 -3.14 -12.10
C SER A 32 -14.72 -3.37 -12.98
N ASP A 33 -13.52 -3.08 -12.48
CA ASP A 33 -12.29 -3.40 -13.21
C ASP A 33 -12.16 -4.91 -13.44
N PRO A 34 -11.71 -5.36 -14.62
CA PRO A 34 -11.50 -6.79 -14.86
C PRO A 34 -10.60 -7.43 -13.79
N GLY A 35 -11.14 -8.39 -13.04
CA GLY A 35 -10.45 -9.08 -11.95
C GLY A 35 -10.55 -8.38 -10.60
N ILE A 36 -11.47 -7.43 -10.42
CA ILE A 36 -11.66 -6.75 -9.13
C ILE A 36 -12.01 -7.73 -8.01
N ASP A 37 -12.80 -8.76 -8.29
CA ASP A 37 -13.17 -9.78 -7.30
C ASP A 37 -11.93 -10.53 -6.75
N GLU A 38 -10.91 -10.77 -7.59
CA GLU A 38 -9.65 -11.37 -7.15
C GLU A 38 -8.77 -10.38 -6.34
N VAL A 39 -8.93 -9.08 -6.59
CA VAL A 39 -8.25 -8.03 -5.81
C VAL A 39 -8.90 -7.92 -4.43
N THR A 40 -10.23 -7.90 -4.36
CA THR A 40 -10.96 -7.71 -3.09
C THR A 40 -10.96 -8.93 -2.20
N GLU A 41 -10.63 -10.12 -2.71
CA GLU A 41 -10.52 -11.35 -1.91
C GLU A 41 -9.56 -11.23 -0.71
N TYR A 42 -8.53 -10.36 -0.82
CA TYR A 42 -7.44 -10.27 0.17
C TYR A 42 -7.22 -8.86 0.75
N VAL A 43 -8.21 -7.99 0.62
CA VAL A 43 -8.18 -6.63 1.18
C VAL A 43 -9.33 -6.40 2.15
N THR A 44 -9.23 -5.37 2.97
CA THR A 44 -10.20 -5.07 4.04
C THR A 44 -11.43 -4.31 3.58
N TRP A 45 -11.57 -4.04 2.28
CA TRP A 45 -12.67 -3.30 1.69
C TRP A 45 -13.38 -4.11 0.60
N ASP A 46 -14.68 -3.85 0.40
CA ASP A 46 -15.51 -4.45 -0.64
C ASP A 46 -15.55 -3.58 -1.91
N THR A 47 -15.94 -4.17 -3.05
CA THR A 47 -16.16 -3.42 -4.28
C THR A 47 -17.16 -2.29 -4.07
N HIS A 48 -16.83 -1.09 -4.58
CA HIS A 48 -17.70 0.07 -4.44
C HIS A 48 -18.99 -0.09 -5.25
N GLU A 49 -20.12 0.02 -4.61
CA GLU A 49 -21.43 -0.01 -5.26
C GLU A 49 -21.82 1.35 -5.83
N THR A 50 -21.34 2.43 -5.23
CA THR A 50 -21.67 3.81 -5.61
C THR A 50 -20.43 4.71 -5.71
N LYS A 51 -20.54 5.75 -6.55
CA LYS A 51 -19.50 6.81 -6.61
C LYS A 51 -19.32 7.54 -5.28
N ARG A 52 -20.34 7.54 -4.44
CA ARG A 52 -20.28 8.13 -3.11
C ARG A 52 -19.27 7.42 -2.23
N GLU A 53 -19.24 6.10 -2.22
CA GLU A 53 -18.25 5.31 -1.48
C GLU A 53 -16.82 5.60 -1.94
N THR A 54 -16.63 5.77 -3.26
CA THR A 54 -15.33 6.17 -3.81
C THR A 54 -14.93 7.57 -3.35
N LEU A 55 -15.86 8.51 -3.32
CA LEU A 55 -15.60 9.86 -2.83
C LEU A 55 -15.27 9.85 -1.33
N GLU A 56 -16.05 9.14 -0.54
CA GLU A 56 -15.82 8.98 0.91
C GLU A 56 -14.44 8.33 1.20
N PHE A 57 -14.00 7.39 0.37
CA PHE A 57 -12.64 6.83 0.45
C PHE A 57 -11.57 7.90 0.20
N LEU A 58 -11.69 8.70 -0.87
CA LEU A 58 -10.71 9.74 -1.21
C LEU A 58 -10.71 10.88 -0.17
N GLU A 59 -11.87 11.28 0.33
CA GLU A 59 -11.99 12.30 1.39
C GLU A 59 -11.35 11.82 2.69
N ARG A 60 -11.60 10.57 3.10
CA ARG A 60 -10.96 9.97 4.28
C ARG A 60 -9.44 9.89 4.10
N ALA A 61 -8.96 9.49 2.92
CA ALA A 61 -7.53 9.43 2.64
C ALA A 61 -6.86 10.80 2.78
N ARG A 62 -7.54 11.88 2.34
CA ARG A 62 -7.07 13.25 2.52
C ARG A 62 -7.05 13.65 4.00
N GLU A 63 -8.14 13.41 4.74
CA GLU A 63 -8.22 13.75 6.18
C GLU A 63 -7.09 13.06 6.96
N GLN A 64 -6.89 11.76 6.78
CA GLN A 64 -5.82 11.01 7.42
C GLN A 64 -4.41 11.51 7.04
N PHE A 65 -4.24 11.95 5.79
CA PHE A 65 -2.99 12.54 5.32
C PHE A 65 -2.70 13.89 6.00
N GLU A 66 -3.71 14.77 6.11
CA GLU A 66 -3.62 16.08 6.77
C GLU A 66 -3.38 15.95 8.30
N GLU A 67 -3.96 14.92 8.92
CA GLU A 67 -3.82 14.61 10.36
C GLU A 67 -2.55 13.79 10.68
N PHE A 68 -1.77 13.42 9.68
CA PHE A 68 -0.58 12.57 9.81
C PHE A 68 -0.83 11.19 10.40
N GLU A 69 -2.01 10.64 10.21
CA GLU A 69 -2.38 9.29 10.64
C GLU A 69 -2.01 8.24 9.59
N ALA A 70 -2.30 8.52 8.32
CA ALA A 70 -1.99 7.65 7.20
C ALA A 70 -1.70 8.42 5.92
N ALA A 71 -0.82 7.89 5.08
CA ALA A 71 -0.57 8.40 3.74
C ALA A 71 -0.96 7.34 2.70
N SER A 72 -2.12 7.55 2.07
CA SER A 72 -2.54 6.76 0.91
C SER A 72 -2.12 7.45 -0.38
N TYR A 73 -1.55 6.70 -1.29
CA TYR A 73 -1.09 7.18 -2.60
C TYR A 73 -1.76 6.43 -3.73
N VAL A 74 -2.15 7.14 -4.79
CA VAL A 74 -2.44 6.53 -6.07
C VAL A 74 -1.14 6.18 -6.78
N ILE A 75 -1.02 4.95 -7.25
CA ILE A 75 0.17 4.44 -7.93
C ILE A 75 -0.03 4.55 -9.44
N ARG A 76 0.86 5.28 -10.10
CA ARG A 76 0.85 5.43 -11.57
C ARG A 76 2.17 4.99 -12.17
N PRO A 77 2.15 4.11 -13.20
CA PRO A 77 3.35 3.86 -14.01
C PRO A 77 3.80 5.14 -14.73
N ARG A 78 5.11 5.37 -14.78
CA ARG A 78 5.72 6.51 -15.49
C ARG A 78 5.88 6.24 -16.99
N ASP A 79 6.28 7.28 -17.70
CA ASP A 79 6.58 7.19 -19.13
C ASP A 79 7.61 6.08 -19.41
N GLY A 80 7.32 5.25 -20.41
CA GLY A 80 8.10 4.06 -20.76
C GLY A 80 7.54 2.75 -20.21
N GLU A 81 6.67 2.81 -19.21
CA GLU A 81 5.96 1.64 -18.70
C GLU A 81 4.62 1.44 -19.44
N GLU A 82 4.21 0.20 -19.60
CA GLU A 82 2.89 -0.11 -20.16
C GLU A 82 1.77 0.38 -19.22
N GLY A 83 0.88 1.21 -19.74
CA GLY A 83 -0.18 1.87 -18.96
C GLY A 83 0.32 3.12 -18.22
N ALA A 84 1.33 3.81 -18.78
CA ALA A 84 1.83 5.07 -18.23
C ALA A 84 0.70 6.07 -17.98
N GLY A 85 0.70 6.68 -16.80
CA GLY A 85 -0.33 7.60 -16.32
C GLY A 85 -1.63 6.97 -15.82
N ASP A 86 -1.90 5.68 -16.11
CA ASP A 86 -3.07 5.00 -15.57
C ASP A 86 -2.99 4.81 -14.06
N ILE A 87 -4.13 4.72 -13.39
CA ILE A 87 -4.18 4.26 -12.01
C ILE A 87 -3.86 2.75 -12.01
N ALA A 88 -2.71 2.37 -11.47
CA ALA A 88 -2.32 0.98 -11.30
C ALA A 88 -2.91 0.35 -10.02
N GLY A 89 -3.23 1.18 -9.04
CA GLY A 89 -3.79 0.80 -7.76
C GLY A 89 -3.51 1.87 -6.72
N PHE A 90 -3.63 1.49 -5.46
CA PHE A 90 -3.36 2.36 -4.32
C PHE A 90 -2.45 1.65 -3.34
N GLY A 91 -1.64 2.41 -2.63
CA GLY A 91 -0.79 1.87 -1.57
C GLY A 91 -0.18 3.00 -0.77
N GLY A 92 0.15 2.70 0.47
CA GLY A 92 0.63 3.72 1.40
C GLY A 92 1.06 3.09 2.71
N PHE A 93 0.97 3.86 3.77
CA PHE A 93 1.20 3.40 5.13
C PHE A 93 0.28 4.13 6.13
N GLU A 94 -0.01 3.46 7.20
CA GLU A 94 -0.60 3.99 8.42
C GLU A 94 0.50 4.11 9.48
N VAL A 95 0.53 5.20 10.27
CA VAL A 95 1.59 5.46 11.24
C VAL A 95 1.07 5.30 12.66
N ASP A 96 1.72 4.42 13.41
CA ASP A 96 1.63 4.39 14.86
C ASP A 96 2.79 5.21 15.43
N TRP A 97 2.54 6.47 15.76
CA TRP A 97 3.55 7.40 16.26
C TRP A 97 4.13 6.99 17.62
N ASP A 98 3.29 6.39 18.50
CA ASP A 98 3.72 5.95 19.83
C ASP A 98 4.71 4.78 19.72
N ARG A 99 4.51 3.90 18.72
CA ARG A 99 5.39 2.76 18.44
C ARG A 99 6.41 3.04 17.35
N LYS A 100 6.41 4.25 16.80
CA LYS A 100 7.27 4.65 15.67
C LYS A 100 7.27 3.63 14.53
N THR A 101 6.10 3.19 14.12
CA THR A 101 5.92 2.12 13.14
C THR A 101 5.05 2.60 11.98
N ALA A 102 5.50 2.38 10.74
CA ALA A 102 4.68 2.50 9.55
C ALA A 102 4.17 1.11 9.11
N ASN A 103 2.86 0.94 8.98
CA ASN A 103 2.24 -0.28 8.48
C ASN A 103 1.91 -0.11 7.00
N LEU A 104 2.61 -0.83 6.11
CA LEU A 104 2.42 -0.74 4.68
C LEU A 104 1.18 -1.50 4.21
N GLY A 105 0.37 -0.85 3.36
CA GLY A 105 -0.73 -1.47 2.63
C GLY A 105 -0.63 -1.23 1.12
N VAL A 106 -1.12 -2.18 0.30
CA VAL A 106 -1.18 -2.02 -1.15
C VAL A 106 -2.23 -2.94 -1.76
N TRP A 107 -2.91 -2.42 -2.76
CA TRP A 107 -3.59 -3.24 -3.75
C TRP A 107 -3.29 -2.70 -5.16
N LEU A 108 -3.22 -3.60 -6.11
CA LEU A 108 -2.97 -3.28 -7.51
C LEU A 108 -4.04 -3.95 -8.37
N ARG A 109 -4.47 -3.26 -9.42
CA ARG A 109 -5.31 -3.86 -10.46
C ARG A 109 -4.60 -5.07 -11.07
N LYS A 110 -5.35 -6.11 -11.32
CA LYS A 110 -4.83 -7.41 -11.80
C LYS A 110 -3.87 -7.28 -12.99
N ARG A 111 -4.16 -6.38 -13.94
CA ARG A 111 -3.32 -6.16 -15.12
C ARG A 111 -1.92 -5.63 -14.84
N PHE A 112 -1.67 -5.13 -13.62
CA PHE A 112 -0.36 -4.63 -13.17
C PHE A 112 0.37 -5.61 -12.25
N TRP A 113 -0.21 -6.78 -11.97
CA TRP A 113 0.43 -7.80 -11.16
C TRP A 113 1.69 -8.36 -11.85
N GLY A 114 2.64 -8.84 -11.05
CA GLY A 114 3.87 -9.45 -11.55
C GLY A 114 4.92 -8.49 -12.09
N ARG A 115 4.65 -7.18 -12.13
CA ARG A 115 5.58 -6.15 -12.65
C ARG A 115 6.60 -5.65 -11.62
N GLY A 116 6.50 -6.07 -10.36
CA GLY A 116 7.38 -5.64 -9.29
C GLY A 116 7.03 -4.29 -8.65
N TYR A 117 5.91 -3.68 -9.02
CA TYR A 117 5.48 -2.37 -8.53
C TYR A 117 5.27 -2.33 -7.02
N SER A 118 4.76 -3.42 -6.42
CA SER A 118 4.61 -3.53 -4.97
C SER A 118 5.94 -3.38 -4.23
N ALA A 119 7.01 -4.01 -4.75
CA ALA A 119 8.33 -3.93 -4.15
C ALA A 119 8.99 -2.56 -4.31
N GLU A 120 8.85 -1.95 -5.50
CA GLU A 120 9.39 -0.62 -5.78
C GLU A 120 8.73 0.46 -4.92
N ARG A 121 7.39 0.42 -4.83
CA ARG A 121 6.64 1.27 -3.93
C ARG A 121 7.06 1.07 -2.47
N ALA A 122 7.19 -0.19 -2.01
CA ALA A 122 7.57 -0.48 -0.62
C ALA A 122 8.94 0.09 -0.26
N ALA A 123 9.91 0.03 -1.17
CA ALA A 123 11.23 0.62 -0.96
C ALA A 123 11.16 2.14 -0.81
N ALA A 124 10.41 2.83 -1.68
CA ALA A 124 10.23 4.27 -1.61
C ALA A 124 9.50 4.72 -0.33
N LEU A 125 8.48 3.96 0.09
CA LEU A 125 7.78 4.27 1.34
C LEU A 125 8.61 3.96 2.59
N ALA A 126 9.51 2.97 2.54
CA ALA A 126 10.45 2.71 3.62
C ALA A 126 11.46 3.86 3.76
N GLU A 127 11.96 4.43 2.65
CA GLU A 127 12.81 5.62 2.66
C GLU A 127 12.10 6.80 3.33
N VAL A 128 10.86 7.11 2.94
CA VAL A 128 10.05 8.15 3.60
C VAL A 128 9.87 7.87 5.09
N ALA A 129 9.54 6.63 5.47
CA ALA A 129 9.32 6.27 6.87
C ALA A 129 10.59 6.46 7.71
N PHE A 130 11.76 6.10 7.20
CA PHE A 130 13.00 6.14 7.96
C PHE A 130 13.73 7.48 7.87
N ASP A 131 13.80 8.11 6.71
CA ASP A 131 14.58 9.33 6.51
C ASP A 131 13.78 10.61 6.75
N ASP A 132 12.50 10.64 6.33
CA ASP A 132 11.68 11.85 6.46
C ASP A 132 10.90 11.89 7.79
N LEU A 133 10.46 10.72 8.30
CA LEU A 133 9.59 10.62 9.46
C LEU A 133 10.30 10.11 10.73
N ASP A 134 11.56 9.68 10.62
CA ASP A 134 12.38 9.13 11.72
C ASP A 134 11.67 7.98 12.49
N LEU A 135 10.94 7.13 11.74
CA LEU A 135 10.31 5.95 12.32
C LEU A 135 11.34 4.83 12.52
N GLU A 136 11.07 3.93 13.44
CA GLU A 136 11.99 2.84 13.79
C GLU A 136 11.70 1.54 13.03
N ILE A 137 10.43 1.33 12.65
CA ILE A 137 9.96 0.08 12.04
C ILE A 137 9.06 0.38 10.84
N VAL A 138 9.28 -0.34 9.77
CA VAL A 138 8.31 -0.56 8.69
C VAL A 138 7.79 -1.97 8.83
N ALA A 139 6.47 -2.12 8.92
CA ALA A 139 5.78 -3.40 9.02
C ALA A 139 4.90 -3.64 7.79
N VAL A 140 4.73 -4.91 7.44
CA VAL A 140 3.81 -5.35 6.39
C VAL A 140 3.29 -6.73 6.70
N SER A 141 2.06 -7.00 6.29
CA SER A 141 1.42 -8.29 6.53
C SER A 141 0.70 -8.79 5.28
N HIS A 142 0.40 -10.08 5.26
CA HIS A 142 -0.51 -10.70 4.30
C HIS A 142 -1.35 -11.78 4.98
N LEU A 143 -2.51 -12.10 4.40
CA LEU A 143 -3.31 -13.26 4.83
C LEU A 143 -2.55 -14.57 4.53
N PRO A 144 -2.63 -15.59 5.39
CA PRO A 144 -1.87 -16.84 5.23
C PRO A 144 -2.00 -17.50 3.85
N ASP A 145 -3.20 -17.41 3.25
CA ASP A 145 -3.52 -18.04 1.97
C ASP A 145 -3.20 -17.15 0.74
N ASN A 146 -2.76 -15.90 0.95
CA ASN A 146 -2.36 -14.99 -0.13
C ASN A 146 -0.91 -15.25 -0.58
N ASP A 147 -0.71 -16.31 -1.32
CA ASP A 147 0.60 -16.73 -1.84
C ASP A 147 1.25 -15.68 -2.76
N GLN A 148 0.45 -14.87 -3.45
CA GLN A 148 0.98 -13.82 -4.32
C GLN A 148 1.60 -12.70 -3.50
N SER A 149 0.89 -12.21 -2.50
CA SER A 149 1.39 -11.20 -1.58
C SER A 149 2.60 -11.72 -0.80
N ARG A 150 2.54 -12.96 -0.30
CA ARG A 150 3.65 -13.62 0.37
C ARG A 150 4.94 -13.55 -0.44
N ARG A 151 4.92 -14.02 -1.69
CA ARG A 151 6.13 -14.03 -2.56
C ARG A 151 6.67 -12.62 -2.84
N ALA A 152 5.79 -11.64 -2.99
CA ALA A 152 6.21 -10.26 -3.20
C ALA A 152 6.84 -9.67 -1.93
N ILE A 153 6.20 -9.86 -0.78
CA ILE A 153 6.65 -9.35 0.53
C ILE A 153 7.98 -9.98 0.92
N GLU A 154 8.10 -11.31 0.90
CA GLU A 154 9.33 -12.01 1.24
C GLU A 154 10.52 -11.47 0.43
N LYS A 155 10.32 -11.26 -0.89
CA LYS A 155 11.38 -10.78 -1.78
C LYS A 155 11.87 -9.37 -1.45
N TYR A 156 10.96 -8.42 -1.17
CA TYR A 156 11.42 -7.06 -0.91
C TYR A 156 11.85 -6.86 0.55
N VAL A 157 11.24 -7.57 1.49
CA VAL A 157 11.66 -7.56 2.90
C VAL A 157 13.08 -8.09 3.03
N ASP A 158 13.40 -9.23 2.38
CA ASP A 158 14.77 -9.78 2.34
C ASP A 158 15.75 -8.76 1.72
N ARG A 159 15.39 -8.14 0.60
CA ARG A 159 16.23 -7.13 -0.07
C ARG A 159 16.48 -5.89 0.80
N LEU A 160 15.54 -5.51 1.63
CA LEU A 160 15.63 -4.35 2.53
C LEU A 160 16.18 -4.72 3.91
N GLY A 161 16.68 -5.95 4.09
CA GLY A 161 17.31 -6.43 5.31
C GLY A 161 16.36 -6.85 6.43
N GLY A 162 15.06 -6.86 6.16
CA GLY A 162 14.03 -7.20 7.14
C GLY A 162 13.83 -8.70 7.34
N ARG A 163 12.81 -9.05 8.10
CA ARG A 163 12.53 -10.44 8.47
C ARG A 163 11.05 -10.74 8.66
N ARG A 164 10.73 -12.02 8.66
CA ARG A 164 9.43 -12.53 9.08
C ARG A 164 9.38 -12.57 10.61
N GLU A 165 8.35 -11.93 11.20
CA GLU A 165 8.14 -11.95 12.66
C GLU A 165 7.30 -13.14 13.10
N GLY A 166 6.22 -13.45 12.39
CA GLY A 166 5.40 -14.59 12.78
C GLY A 166 4.03 -14.63 12.12
N HIS A 167 3.24 -15.61 12.59
CA HIS A 167 1.83 -15.77 12.27
C HIS A 167 1.02 -15.28 13.48
N LEU A 168 0.21 -14.27 13.26
CA LEU A 168 -0.64 -13.65 14.27
C LEU A 168 -2.08 -14.11 14.07
N ARG A 169 -2.71 -14.60 15.14
CA ARG A 169 -4.09 -15.07 15.08
C ARG A 169 -5.05 -13.94 15.37
N ASN A 170 -6.18 -13.92 14.65
CA ASN A 170 -7.25 -12.92 14.83
C ASN A 170 -6.68 -11.49 14.81
N ALA A 171 -5.81 -11.20 13.84
CA ALA A 171 -5.04 -9.97 13.82
C ALA A 171 -5.64 -8.87 12.95
N ILE A 172 -6.55 -9.23 12.03
CA ILE A 172 -7.17 -8.29 11.11
C ILE A 172 -8.67 -8.57 10.98
N GLU A 173 -9.47 -7.51 10.94
CA GLU A 173 -10.91 -7.54 10.69
C GLU A 173 -11.21 -7.02 9.29
N PHE A 174 -12.06 -7.71 8.56
CA PHE A 174 -12.52 -7.33 7.22
C PHE A 174 -13.86 -6.58 7.28
N ALA A 175 -14.25 -5.92 6.20
CA ALA A 175 -15.48 -5.14 6.10
C ALA A 175 -16.75 -5.97 6.40
N ASP A 176 -16.75 -7.26 6.10
CA ASP A 176 -17.84 -8.20 6.40
C ASP A 176 -17.92 -8.60 7.90
N GLY A 177 -17.01 -8.10 8.74
CA GLY A 177 -16.85 -8.47 10.15
C GLY A 177 -16.10 -9.78 10.37
N GLY A 178 -15.57 -10.39 9.33
CA GLY A 178 -14.70 -11.57 9.42
C GLY A 178 -13.37 -11.23 10.06
N VAL A 179 -12.91 -12.07 11.00
CA VAL A 179 -11.62 -11.92 11.67
C VAL A 179 -10.65 -12.95 11.12
N HIS A 180 -9.49 -12.50 10.67
CA HIS A 180 -8.51 -13.33 9.99
C HIS A 180 -7.14 -13.27 10.67
N ASP A 181 -6.37 -14.33 10.43
CA ASP A 181 -4.96 -14.40 10.80
C ASP A 181 -4.12 -13.61 9.78
N GLU A 182 -2.94 -13.13 10.19
CA GLU A 182 -1.97 -12.55 9.29
C GLU A 182 -0.56 -13.11 9.50
N VAL A 183 0.27 -13.03 8.48
CA VAL A 183 1.71 -13.26 8.58
C VAL A 183 2.41 -11.92 8.48
N ARG A 184 3.13 -11.55 9.55
CA ARG A 184 3.77 -10.24 9.71
C ARG A 184 5.27 -10.31 9.43
N TYR A 185 5.75 -9.26 8.76
CA TYR A 185 7.15 -8.98 8.49
C TYR A 185 7.49 -7.56 8.96
N THR A 186 8.74 -7.35 9.31
CA THR A 186 9.24 -6.02 9.68
C THR A 186 10.62 -5.75 9.06
N ILE A 187 10.90 -4.47 8.91
CA ILE A 187 12.21 -3.94 8.56
C ILE A 187 12.48 -2.86 9.60
N SER A 188 13.57 -2.97 10.36
CA SER A 188 14.00 -1.89 11.23
C SER A 188 14.85 -0.87 10.46
N GLN A 189 14.89 0.38 10.94
CA GLN A 189 15.72 1.42 10.33
C GLN A 189 17.21 0.99 10.27
N ALA A 190 17.70 0.30 11.30
CA ALA A 190 19.07 -0.20 11.33
C ALA A 190 19.35 -1.28 10.28
N GLU A 191 18.42 -2.24 10.11
CA GLU A 191 18.50 -3.28 9.08
C GLU A 191 18.46 -2.68 7.68
N TRP A 192 17.55 -1.73 7.46
CA TRP A 192 17.41 -1.02 6.18
C TRP A 192 18.68 -0.28 5.80
N ARG A 193 19.26 0.52 6.72
CA ARG A 193 20.52 1.22 6.47
C ARG A 193 21.65 0.27 6.14
N ALA A 194 21.78 -0.84 6.87
CA ALA A 194 22.82 -1.83 6.61
C ALA A 194 22.66 -2.56 5.27
N ALA A 195 21.43 -2.63 4.73
CA ALA A 195 21.14 -3.29 3.44
C ALA A 195 21.24 -2.34 2.24
N THR A 196 21.17 -1.00 2.45
CA THR A 196 21.11 0.02 1.38
C THR A 196 22.37 0.87 1.27
N GLU A 197 23.25 0.86 2.27
CA GLU A 197 24.60 1.45 2.25
C GLU A 197 25.62 0.48 1.58
#